data_bcc59c5c3dd4e201a381620a67267cea
#
_entry.id   bcc59c5c3dd4e201a381620a67267cea
#
_cell.length_a   1.000
_cell.length_b   1.000
_cell.length_c   1.000
_cell.angle_alpha   90.00
_cell.angle_beta   90.00
_cell.angle_gamma   90.00
#
_symmetry.space_group_name_H-M   'P 1'
#
loop_
_entity.id
_entity.type
_entity.pdbx_description
1 polymer ?
#
loop_
_entity_poly.entity_id
_entity_poly.type
_entity_poly.pdbx_seq_one_letter_code
_entity_poly.pdbx_strand_id
1 'polypeptide(L)'
;IVVIYSTAIFFKEACTIDENLTTLDQIHEAAKAEFLQKGYKDASLRNIVKSLGKTLGAFYGYYKSKEELFEALVGEHYQYLIDRFKDAQKQFADLPHEQQPEVMGDISGVCMFDMLHYAYQHLEECKLILCCSEGTRFSGLIDEMVEIEVEGTHAYQRVLAELGRPSPPLDPTMEHILITAMFH
;
A
#
# COMPACT_ATOMS: atom_id res chain seq x y z
N ILE A 1 9.21 11.24 -21.47
CA ILE A 1 9.75 10.10 -22.25
C ILE A 1 11.24 9.90 -21.90
N VAL A 2 11.62 9.68 -20.64
CA VAL A 2 13.03 9.34 -20.28
C VAL A 2 13.11 8.35 -19.10
N VAL A 3 12.06 7.65 -18.71
CA VAL A 3 12.09 6.75 -17.53
C VAL A 3 11.89 5.26 -17.88
N ILE A 4 11.87 4.86 -19.15
CA ILE A 4 11.55 3.47 -19.54
C ILE A 4 12.78 2.62 -19.92
N TYR A 5 14.00 3.09 -19.81
CA TYR A 5 15.18 2.33 -20.28
C TYR A 5 16.18 1.91 -19.20
N SER A 6 15.77 1.75 -17.95
CA SER A 6 16.71 1.28 -16.89
C SER A 6 16.29 0.04 -16.11
N THR A 7 15.26 -0.68 -16.51
CA THR A 7 14.78 -1.86 -15.76
C THR A 7 15.42 -3.19 -16.15
N ALA A 8 16.31 -3.22 -17.14
CA ALA A 8 16.90 -4.47 -17.64
C ALA A 8 18.31 -4.79 -17.13
N ILE A 9 18.95 -3.91 -16.36
CA ILE A 9 20.34 -4.10 -15.92
C ILE A 9 20.49 -4.50 -14.44
N PHE A 10 19.43 -4.37 -13.63
CA PHE A 10 19.50 -4.65 -12.18
C PHE A 10 19.16 -6.08 -11.76
N PHE A 11 18.90 -7.01 -12.68
CA PHE A 11 18.49 -8.38 -12.35
C PHE A 11 19.64 -9.40 -12.27
N LYS A 12 20.88 -8.97 -12.08
CA LYS A 12 22.00 -9.91 -12.02
C LYS A 12 23.02 -9.60 -10.91
N GLU A 13 22.57 -9.09 -9.79
CA GLU A 13 23.34 -9.23 -8.55
C GLU A 13 22.72 -10.37 -7.75
N ALA A 14 23.42 -11.51 -7.74
CA ALA A 14 23.15 -12.59 -6.81
C ALA A 14 23.13 -11.98 -5.40
N CYS A 15 22.01 -12.14 -4.71
CA CYS A 15 21.85 -11.76 -3.31
C CYS A 15 22.94 -12.48 -2.50
N THR A 16 24.09 -11.84 -2.32
CA THR A 16 25.05 -12.23 -1.29
C THR A 16 24.40 -11.84 0.01
N ILE A 17 23.82 -12.82 0.71
CA ILE A 17 23.28 -12.66 2.05
C ILE A 17 24.42 -12.12 2.91
N ASP A 18 24.25 -10.91 3.45
CA ASP A 18 25.22 -10.30 4.35
C ASP A 18 25.35 -11.23 5.57
N GLU A 19 26.58 -11.73 5.85
CA GLU A 19 26.87 -12.65 6.96
C GLU A 19 26.54 -12.05 8.34
N ASN A 20 26.23 -10.75 8.41
CA ASN A 20 25.84 -10.05 9.63
C ASN A 20 24.33 -10.03 9.92
N LEU A 21 23.49 -10.51 9.00
CA LEU A 21 22.04 -10.54 9.20
C LEU A 21 21.63 -11.64 10.19
N THR A 22 20.69 -11.31 11.07
CA THR A 22 20.08 -12.33 11.93
C THR A 22 19.33 -13.38 11.10
N THR A 23 19.05 -14.53 11.68
CA THR A 23 18.23 -15.56 10.99
C THR A 23 16.85 -15.02 10.60
N LEU A 24 16.28 -14.12 11.39
CA LEU A 24 15.00 -13.48 11.11
C LEU A 24 15.10 -12.57 9.88
N ASP A 25 16.13 -11.73 9.82
CA ASP A 25 16.36 -10.84 8.66
C ASP A 25 16.58 -11.65 7.39
N GLN A 26 17.33 -12.76 7.46
CA GLN A 26 17.52 -13.67 6.33
C GLN A 26 16.20 -14.27 5.85
N ILE A 27 15.30 -14.65 6.78
CA ILE A 27 13.96 -15.16 6.44
C ILE A 27 13.15 -14.07 5.75
N HIS A 28 13.18 -12.81 6.24
CA HIS A 28 12.47 -11.68 5.64
C HIS A 28 12.96 -11.41 4.22
N GLU A 29 14.26 -11.32 4.00
CA GLU A 29 14.83 -11.07 2.67
C GLU A 29 14.48 -12.20 1.67
N ALA A 30 14.64 -13.46 2.07
CA ALA A 30 14.27 -14.59 1.24
C ALA A 30 12.75 -14.64 0.96
N ALA A 31 11.93 -14.24 1.92
CA ALA A 31 10.49 -14.19 1.78
C ALA A 31 10.06 -13.05 0.83
N LYS A 32 10.63 -11.85 0.98
CA LYS A 32 10.38 -10.73 0.05
C LYS A 32 10.71 -11.14 -1.38
N ALA A 33 11.88 -11.76 -1.60
CA ALA A 33 12.27 -12.23 -2.94
C ALA A 33 11.29 -13.25 -3.53
N GLU A 34 10.86 -14.25 -2.75
CA GLU A 34 9.89 -15.27 -3.20
C GLU A 34 8.52 -14.65 -3.49
N PHE A 35 8.02 -13.76 -2.60
CA PHE A 35 6.73 -13.10 -2.79
C PHE A 35 6.73 -12.11 -3.96
N LEU A 36 7.78 -11.33 -4.14
CA LEU A 36 7.91 -10.41 -5.29
C LEU A 36 7.96 -11.16 -6.62
N GLN A 37 8.57 -12.35 -6.64
CA GLN A 37 8.70 -13.16 -7.84
C GLN A 37 7.40 -13.89 -8.23
N LYS A 38 6.64 -14.41 -7.24
CA LYS A 38 5.53 -15.34 -7.48
C LYS A 38 4.16 -14.86 -7.02
N GLY A 39 4.13 -13.76 -6.26
CA GLY A 39 2.95 -13.37 -5.51
C GLY A 39 2.71 -14.24 -4.27
N TYR A 40 1.85 -13.76 -3.37
CA TYR A 40 1.54 -14.48 -2.14
C TYR A 40 0.95 -15.88 -2.40
N LYS A 41 0.01 -16.00 -3.34
CA LYS A 41 -0.69 -17.29 -3.60
C LYS A 41 0.29 -18.41 -3.94
N ASP A 42 1.19 -18.17 -4.87
CA ASP A 42 2.08 -19.18 -5.46
C ASP A 42 3.43 -19.32 -4.74
N ALA A 43 3.72 -18.42 -3.82
CA ALA A 43 4.93 -18.47 -3.01
C ALA A 43 4.92 -19.66 -2.03
N SER A 44 6.09 -20.29 -1.87
CA SER A 44 6.27 -21.50 -1.08
C SER A 44 7.24 -21.32 0.08
N LEU A 45 6.79 -21.57 1.31
CA LEU A 45 7.65 -21.60 2.50
C LEU A 45 8.83 -22.57 2.34
N ARG A 46 8.63 -23.68 1.61
CA ARG A 46 9.72 -24.64 1.34
C ARG A 46 10.82 -24.02 0.49
N ASN A 47 10.46 -23.19 -0.48
CA ASN A 47 11.45 -22.50 -1.31
C ASN A 47 12.21 -21.46 -0.49
N ILE A 48 11.50 -20.67 0.33
CA ILE A 48 12.09 -19.67 1.21
C ILE A 48 13.15 -20.30 2.13
N VAL A 49 12.80 -21.36 2.86
CA VAL A 49 13.77 -21.99 3.78
C VAL A 49 14.90 -22.72 3.07
N LYS A 50 14.62 -23.30 1.89
CA LYS A 50 15.62 -23.98 1.06
C LYS A 50 16.68 -23.02 0.55
N SER A 51 16.30 -21.80 0.14
CA SER A 51 17.26 -20.78 -0.32
C SER A 51 18.24 -20.37 0.79
N LEU A 52 17.84 -20.52 2.05
CA LEU A 52 18.65 -20.24 3.23
C LEU A 52 19.42 -21.46 3.77
N GLY A 53 19.28 -22.64 3.13
CA GLY A 53 19.83 -23.88 3.67
C GLY A 53 19.21 -24.33 5.00
N LYS A 54 17.98 -23.84 5.31
CA LYS A 54 17.27 -24.09 6.57
C LYS A 54 16.13 -25.09 6.37
N THR A 55 15.56 -25.57 7.47
CA THR A 55 14.42 -26.49 7.47
C THR A 55 13.11 -25.74 7.79
N LEU A 56 11.97 -26.33 7.38
CA LEU A 56 10.65 -25.81 7.80
C LEU A 56 10.48 -25.79 9.32
N GLY A 57 11.09 -26.74 10.04
CA GLY A 57 11.07 -26.73 11.51
C GLY A 57 11.72 -25.49 12.10
N ALA A 58 12.84 -25.02 11.51
CA ALA A 58 13.48 -23.78 11.92
C ALA A 58 12.60 -22.55 11.64
N PHE A 59 11.88 -22.54 10.52
CA PHE A 59 10.92 -21.48 10.18
C PHE A 59 9.79 -21.39 11.21
N TYR A 60 9.20 -22.54 11.58
CA TYR A 60 8.08 -22.56 12.53
C TYR A 60 8.45 -22.14 13.97
N GLY A 61 9.75 -21.92 14.25
CA GLY A 61 10.20 -21.24 15.45
C GLY A 61 9.99 -19.73 15.43
N TYR A 62 9.81 -19.13 14.25
CA TYR A 62 9.60 -17.68 14.06
C TYR A 62 8.15 -17.35 13.70
N TYR A 63 7.54 -18.08 12.75
CA TYR A 63 6.20 -17.82 12.21
C TYR A 63 5.38 -19.11 12.13
N LYS A 64 4.10 -19.01 12.47
CA LYS A 64 3.17 -20.14 12.46
C LYS A 64 2.64 -20.46 11.06
N SER A 65 2.68 -19.48 10.14
CA SER A 65 2.12 -19.62 8.80
C SER A 65 2.80 -18.68 7.80
N LYS A 66 2.52 -18.90 6.49
CA LYS A 66 2.89 -17.98 5.41
C LYS A 66 2.22 -16.62 5.58
N GLU A 67 1.00 -16.62 6.09
CA GLU A 67 0.23 -15.39 6.32
C GLU A 67 0.85 -14.52 7.41
N GLU A 68 1.24 -15.13 8.55
CA GLU A 68 1.92 -14.42 9.64
C GLU A 68 3.27 -13.83 9.18
N LEU A 69 4.02 -14.55 8.36
CA LEU A 69 5.24 -14.01 7.75
C LEU A 69 4.94 -12.84 6.82
N PHE A 70 3.94 -12.96 5.95
CA PHE A 70 3.57 -11.89 5.02
C PHE A 70 3.09 -10.65 5.79
N GLU A 71 2.26 -10.84 6.82
CA GLU A 71 1.80 -9.76 7.70
C GLU A 71 2.97 -9.06 8.40
N ALA A 72 3.98 -9.80 8.87
CA ALA A 72 5.17 -9.23 9.48
C ALA A 72 5.98 -8.35 8.51
N LEU A 73 5.93 -8.66 7.21
CA LEU A 73 6.61 -7.86 6.17
C LEU A 73 5.86 -6.59 5.77
N VAL A 74 4.51 -6.63 5.75
CA VAL A 74 3.74 -5.56 5.11
C VAL A 74 2.75 -4.86 6.03
N GLY A 75 2.46 -5.43 7.21
CA GLY A 75 1.36 -4.97 8.07
C GLY A 75 1.49 -3.52 8.52
N GLU A 76 2.67 -3.11 8.96
CA GLU A 76 2.92 -1.73 9.39
C GLU A 76 2.85 -0.74 8.22
N HIS A 77 3.31 -1.13 7.04
CA HIS A 77 3.28 -0.30 5.84
C HIS A 77 1.86 -0.10 5.32
N TYR A 78 1.06 -1.17 5.32
CA TYR A 78 -0.37 -1.09 4.99
C TYR A 78 -1.08 -0.13 5.95
N GLN A 79 -0.88 -0.32 7.25
CA GLN A 79 -1.52 0.50 8.27
C GLN A 79 -1.11 1.97 8.16
N TYR A 80 0.19 2.26 7.93
CA TYR A 80 0.67 3.61 7.72
C TYR A 80 -0.04 4.30 6.56
N LEU A 81 -0.16 3.64 5.41
CA LEU A 81 -0.79 4.22 4.22
C LEU A 81 -2.28 4.55 4.47
N ILE A 82 -3.00 3.63 5.08
CA ILE A 82 -4.42 3.83 5.42
C ILE A 82 -4.59 4.93 6.46
N ASP A 83 -3.79 4.92 7.53
CA ASP A 83 -3.89 5.92 8.59
C ASP A 83 -3.55 7.32 8.06
N ARG A 84 -2.49 7.44 7.24
CA ARG A 84 -2.12 8.72 6.64
C ARG A 84 -3.24 9.28 5.76
N PHE A 85 -3.90 8.42 4.99
CA PHE A 85 -5.03 8.81 4.16
C PHE A 85 -6.25 9.23 5.01
N LYS A 86 -6.62 8.44 6.03
CA LYS A 86 -7.70 8.75 6.97
C LYS A 86 -7.45 10.06 7.73
N ASP A 87 -6.21 10.30 8.14
CA ASP A 87 -5.82 11.53 8.84
C ASP A 87 -6.00 12.77 7.95
N ALA A 88 -5.68 12.69 6.66
CA ALA A 88 -5.91 13.78 5.72
C ALA A 88 -7.41 14.07 5.54
N GLN A 89 -8.23 13.03 5.38
CA GLN A 89 -9.68 13.18 5.29
C GLN A 89 -10.27 13.81 6.56
N LYS A 90 -9.82 13.35 7.72
CA LYS A 90 -10.25 13.92 9.00
C LYS A 90 -9.80 15.37 9.16
N GLN A 91 -8.53 15.67 8.86
CA GLN A 91 -8.01 17.05 8.91
C GLN A 91 -8.86 17.98 8.03
N PHE A 92 -9.24 17.54 6.85
CA PHE A 92 -10.09 18.30 5.95
C PHE A 92 -11.51 18.48 6.51
N ALA A 93 -12.13 17.43 7.02
CA ALA A 93 -13.48 17.45 7.57
C ALA A 93 -13.61 18.34 8.84
N ASP A 94 -12.55 18.43 9.65
CA ASP A 94 -12.52 19.22 10.88
C ASP A 94 -12.37 20.73 10.62
N LEU A 95 -12.14 21.16 9.36
CA LEU A 95 -12.04 22.59 9.00
C LEU A 95 -13.42 23.26 8.95
N PRO A 96 -13.49 24.59 9.25
CA PRO A 96 -14.69 25.38 8.95
C PRO A 96 -15.11 25.22 7.48
N HIS A 97 -16.41 25.04 7.24
CA HIS A 97 -16.96 24.74 5.90
C HIS A 97 -16.52 25.77 4.85
N GLU A 98 -16.45 27.07 5.23
CA GLU A 98 -16.06 28.15 4.34
C GLU A 98 -14.60 28.05 3.85
N GLN A 99 -13.73 27.39 4.63
CA GLN A 99 -12.30 27.22 4.30
C GLN A 99 -12.02 26.00 3.45
N GLN A 100 -12.87 24.95 3.54
CA GLN A 100 -12.63 23.68 2.86
C GLN A 100 -12.38 23.82 1.35
N PRO A 101 -13.16 24.61 0.57
CA PRO A 101 -12.93 24.77 -0.87
C PRO A 101 -11.56 25.39 -1.24
N GLU A 102 -10.99 26.20 -0.35
CA GLU A 102 -9.73 26.91 -0.60
C GLU A 102 -8.51 26.04 -0.34
N VAL A 103 -8.59 25.11 0.63
CA VAL A 103 -7.44 24.33 1.11
C VAL A 103 -7.45 22.85 0.69
N MET A 104 -8.51 22.38 0.03
CA MET A 104 -8.64 20.98 -0.37
C MET A 104 -7.45 20.50 -1.19
N GLY A 105 -7.00 21.27 -2.17
CA GLY A 105 -5.87 20.93 -3.02
C GLY A 105 -4.55 20.83 -2.25
N ASP A 106 -4.34 21.69 -1.27
CA ASP A 106 -3.13 21.68 -0.45
C ASP A 106 -3.08 20.46 0.46
N ILE A 107 -4.18 20.12 1.15
CA ILE A 107 -4.26 18.96 2.03
C ILE A 107 -4.08 17.66 1.23
N SER A 108 -4.78 17.54 0.10
CA SER A 108 -4.65 16.36 -0.79
C SER A 108 -3.24 16.25 -1.35
N GLY A 109 -2.63 17.36 -1.77
CA GLY A 109 -1.27 17.40 -2.29
C GLY A 109 -0.22 16.96 -1.26
N VAL A 110 -0.32 17.46 -0.02
CA VAL A 110 0.56 17.04 1.08
C VAL A 110 0.38 15.56 1.39
N CYS A 111 -0.85 15.08 1.48
CA CYS A 111 -1.13 13.66 1.73
C CYS A 111 -0.51 12.77 0.65
N MET A 112 -0.72 13.09 -0.63
CA MET A 112 -0.17 12.36 -1.75
C MET A 112 1.37 12.36 -1.74
N PHE A 113 1.97 13.53 -1.48
CA PHE A 113 3.43 13.65 -1.38
C PHE A 113 4.00 12.76 -0.27
N ASP A 114 3.40 12.78 0.93
CA ASP A 114 3.85 11.97 2.07
C ASP A 114 3.74 10.47 1.76
N MET A 115 2.63 10.04 1.17
CA MET A 115 2.42 8.64 0.80
C MET A 115 3.40 8.17 -0.28
N LEU A 116 3.66 8.98 -1.31
CA LEU A 116 4.63 8.66 -2.35
C LEU A 116 6.06 8.65 -1.80
N HIS A 117 6.40 9.60 -0.93
CA HIS A 117 7.70 9.63 -0.27
C HIS A 117 7.93 8.39 0.58
N TYR A 118 6.93 8.00 1.38
CA TYR A 118 6.97 6.77 2.16
C TYR A 118 7.10 5.53 1.27
N ALA A 119 6.30 5.43 0.22
CA ALA A 119 6.37 4.31 -0.72
C ALA A 119 7.72 4.21 -1.43
N TYR A 120 8.38 5.35 -1.70
CA TYR A 120 9.74 5.35 -2.24
C TYR A 120 10.78 4.80 -1.25
N GLN A 121 10.62 5.11 0.05
CA GLN A 121 11.50 4.60 1.10
C GLN A 121 11.27 3.10 1.40
N HIS A 122 10.06 2.58 1.18
CA HIS A 122 9.61 1.22 1.46
C HIS A 122 9.09 0.53 0.18
N LEU A 123 9.89 0.63 -0.89
CA LEU A 123 9.42 0.27 -2.24
C LEU A 123 9.07 -1.21 -2.38
N GLU A 124 9.83 -2.11 -1.74
CA GLU A 124 9.57 -3.55 -1.81
C GLU A 124 8.29 -3.93 -1.08
N GLU A 125 8.11 -3.41 0.13
CA GLU A 125 6.93 -3.65 0.96
C GLU A 125 5.66 -3.08 0.29
N CYS A 126 5.74 -1.88 -0.27
CA CYS A 126 4.63 -1.30 -1.03
C CYS A 126 4.31 -2.11 -2.31
N LYS A 127 5.32 -2.63 -3.01
CA LYS A 127 5.11 -3.55 -4.15
C LYS A 127 4.46 -4.87 -3.70
N LEU A 128 4.85 -5.42 -2.56
CA LEU A 128 4.21 -6.60 -1.99
C LEU A 128 2.73 -6.36 -1.75
N ILE A 129 2.36 -5.21 -1.15
CA ILE A 129 0.97 -4.84 -0.89
C ILE A 129 0.19 -4.69 -2.20
N LEU A 130 0.70 -3.88 -3.13
CA LEU A 130 -0.05 -3.47 -4.32
C LEU A 130 -0.11 -4.55 -5.42
N CYS A 131 0.95 -5.36 -5.56
CA CYS A 131 1.10 -6.26 -6.69
C CYS A 131 1.12 -7.75 -6.32
N CYS A 132 1.39 -8.10 -5.06
CA CYS A 132 1.71 -9.47 -4.68
C CYS A 132 0.83 -10.02 -3.55
N SER A 133 -0.13 -9.26 -3.04
CA SER A 133 -0.92 -9.57 -1.83
C SER A 133 -2.20 -10.36 -2.10
N GLU A 134 -2.48 -10.76 -3.34
CA GLU A 134 -3.71 -11.46 -3.71
C GLU A 134 -3.96 -12.69 -2.84
N GLY A 135 -5.14 -12.77 -2.23
CA GLY A 135 -5.53 -13.84 -1.30
C GLY A 135 -5.14 -13.58 0.16
N THR A 136 -4.66 -12.38 0.47
CA THR A 136 -4.47 -11.88 1.83
C THR A 136 -5.44 -10.75 2.15
N ARG A 137 -5.54 -10.35 3.43
CA ARG A 137 -6.29 -9.15 3.83
C ARG A 137 -5.70 -7.84 3.29
N PHE A 138 -4.47 -7.87 2.81
CA PHE A 138 -3.76 -6.69 2.30
C PHE A 138 -4.04 -6.38 0.82
N SER A 139 -4.76 -7.26 0.13
CA SER A 139 -5.10 -7.05 -1.30
C SER A 139 -6.12 -5.94 -1.54
N GLY A 140 -6.77 -5.44 -0.50
CA GLY A 140 -7.83 -4.44 -0.57
C GLY A 140 -7.39 -3.00 -0.28
N LEU A 141 -6.09 -2.67 -0.32
CA LEU A 141 -5.62 -1.32 0.01
C LEU A 141 -6.31 -0.23 -0.82
N ILE A 142 -6.31 -0.41 -2.13
CA ILE A 142 -6.92 0.57 -3.06
C ILE A 142 -8.44 0.63 -2.85
N ASP A 143 -9.10 -0.52 -2.68
CA ASP A 143 -10.54 -0.57 -2.46
C ASP A 143 -10.93 0.17 -1.16
N GLU A 144 -10.17 -0.04 -0.06
CA GLU A 144 -10.38 0.67 1.21
C GLU A 144 -10.18 2.19 1.05
N MET A 145 -9.16 2.62 0.29
CA MET A 145 -8.94 4.05 0.00
C MET A 145 -10.07 4.64 -0.85
N VAL A 146 -10.55 3.91 -1.83
CA VAL A 146 -11.70 4.31 -2.66
C VAL A 146 -12.96 4.49 -1.82
N GLU A 147 -13.26 3.57 -0.91
CA GLU A 147 -14.41 3.68 0.00
C GLU A 147 -14.31 4.94 0.88
N ILE A 148 -13.13 5.19 1.47
CA ILE A 148 -12.88 6.40 2.28
C ILE A 148 -13.08 7.67 1.44
N GLU A 149 -12.58 7.71 0.20
CA GLU A 149 -12.72 8.86 -0.70
C GLU A 149 -14.17 9.10 -1.13
N VAL A 150 -14.94 8.04 -1.39
CA VAL A 150 -16.38 8.14 -1.69
C VAL A 150 -17.13 8.78 -0.51
N GLU A 151 -16.89 8.31 0.71
CA GLU A 151 -17.50 8.88 1.91
C GLU A 151 -17.10 10.35 2.12
N GLY A 152 -15.82 10.68 1.95
CA GLY A 152 -15.30 12.04 2.02
C GLY A 152 -15.92 12.96 0.95
N THR A 153 -16.03 12.49 -0.28
CA THR A 153 -16.68 13.21 -1.39
C THR A 153 -18.14 13.52 -1.06
N HIS A 154 -18.91 12.56 -0.56
CA HIS A 154 -20.29 12.80 -0.17
C HIS A 154 -20.42 13.81 0.99
N ALA A 155 -19.49 13.75 1.97
CA ALA A 155 -19.46 14.73 3.05
C ALA A 155 -19.19 16.14 2.52
N TYR A 156 -18.22 16.29 1.63
CA TYR A 156 -17.86 17.57 1.04
C TYR A 156 -18.96 18.13 0.12
N GLN A 157 -19.67 17.29 -0.65
CA GLN A 157 -20.82 17.72 -1.46
C GLN A 157 -21.92 18.34 -0.59
N ARG A 158 -22.17 17.82 0.62
CA ARG A 158 -23.11 18.42 1.58
C ARG A 158 -22.66 19.82 2.02
N VAL A 159 -21.36 19.96 2.34
CA VAL A 159 -20.77 21.27 2.69
C VAL A 159 -20.93 22.27 1.55
N LEU A 160 -20.63 21.87 0.31
CA LEU A 160 -20.82 22.73 -0.86
C LEU A 160 -22.28 23.19 -1.04
N ALA A 161 -23.24 22.30 -0.80
CA ALA A 161 -24.66 22.64 -0.86
C ALA A 161 -25.05 23.66 0.21
N GLU A 162 -24.56 23.51 1.46
CA GLU A 162 -24.76 24.48 2.55
C GLU A 162 -24.15 25.87 2.21
N LEU A 163 -23.03 25.90 1.51
CA LEU A 163 -22.38 27.13 1.03
C LEU A 163 -23.06 27.72 -0.22
N GLY A 164 -24.19 27.15 -0.68
CA GLY A 164 -24.90 27.60 -1.87
C GLY A 164 -24.20 27.28 -3.20
N ARG A 165 -23.29 26.30 -3.20
CA ARG A 165 -22.53 25.85 -4.38
C ARG A 165 -22.78 24.34 -4.65
N PRO A 166 -24.03 23.89 -4.81
CA PRO A 166 -24.30 22.46 -4.98
C PRO A 166 -23.62 21.95 -6.26
N SER A 167 -22.92 20.82 -6.14
CA SER A 167 -22.44 20.07 -7.31
C SER A 167 -23.61 19.31 -7.97
N PRO A 168 -23.60 19.12 -9.29
CA PRO A 168 -24.58 18.26 -9.94
C PRO A 168 -24.46 16.83 -9.40
N PRO A 169 -25.58 16.11 -9.21
CA PRO A 169 -25.54 14.73 -8.77
C PRO A 169 -24.87 13.86 -9.82
N LEU A 170 -23.92 13.03 -9.39
CA LEU A 170 -23.33 11.97 -10.22
C LEU A 170 -24.07 10.66 -9.97
N ASP A 171 -24.18 9.84 -11.00
CA ASP A 171 -24.61 8.45 -10.83
C ASP A 171 -23.59 7.72 -9.92
N PRO A 172 -24.03 6.95 -8.91
CA PRO A 172 -23.11 6.30 -7.97
C PRO A 172 -22.09 5.38 -8.63
N THR A 173 -22.46 4.71 -9.72
CA THR A 173 -21.53 3.85 -10.48
C THR A 173 -20.46 4.68 -11.18
N MET A 174 -20.86 5.81 -11.77
CA MET A 174 -19.93 6.72 -12.43
C MET A 174 -18.99 7.38 -11.41
N GLU A 175 -19.49 7.78 -10.26
CA GLU A 175 -18.69 8.35 -9.16
C GLU A 175 -17.63 7.34 -8.71
N HIS A 176 -18.02 6.10 -8.42
CA HIS A 176 -17.10 5.05 -8.03
C HIS A 176 -16.02 4.77 -9.10
N ILE A 177 -16.40 4.74 -10.38
CA ILE A 177 -15.45 4.57 -11.50
C ILE A 177 -14.43 5.73 -11.54
N LEU A 178 -14.91 6.98 -11.40
CA LEU A 178 -14.04 8.15 -11.44
C LEU A 178 -13.05 8.16 -10.27
N ILE A 179 -13.53 7.89 -9.06
CA ILE A 179 -12.68 7.82 -7.87
C ILE A 179 -11.67 6.68 -8.00
N THR A 180 -12.10 5.48 -8.39
CA THR A 180 -11.19 4.35 -8.62
C THR A 180 -10.09 4.68 -9.62
N ALA A 181 -10.44 5.39 -10.70
CA ALA A 181 -9.47 5.79 -11.73
C ALA A 181 -8.38 6.78 -11.22
N MET A 182 -8.61 7.46 -10.10
CA MET A 182 -7.60 8.33 -9.49
C MET A 182 -6.50 7.54 -8.76
N PHE A 183 -6.75 6.28 -8.38
CA PHE A 183 -5.82 5.42 -7.65
C PHE A 183 -5.10 4.38 -8.54
N HIS A 184 -5.44 4.29 -9.82
CA HIS A 184 -4.86 3.38 -10.82
C HIS A 184 -4.05 4.12 -11.89
#